data_9363da8351d3b1e676f6583dccd3666d
#
_entry.id   9363da8351d3b1e676f6583dccd3666d
#
_cell.length_a   1.000
_cell.length_b   1.000
_cell.length_c   1.000
_cell.angle_alpha   90.00
_cell.angle_beta   90.00
_cell.angle_gamma   90.00
#
_symmetry.space_group_name_H-M   'P 1'
#
loop_
_entity.id
_entity.type
_entity.pdbx_description
1 polymer ?
#
loop_
_entity_poly.entity_id
_entity_poly.type
_entity_poly.pdbx_seq_one_letter_code
_entity_poly.pdbx_strand_id
1 'polypeptide(L)'
;MAFPTEPTSYAKTALSDLQGAWISLREAVVDEFGFPDSDKLLFHIDEAMSWESVRDLERMKSTLLLVQNIISQSDVPEEVKECLADVRESLEEVFSAIKEGERF
;
A
#
# COMPACT_ATOMS: atom_id res chain seq x y z
N MET A 1 -8.47 13.61 27.88
CA MET A 1 -7.22 13.04 28.31
C MET A 1 -6.34 12.59 27.16
N ALA A 2 -5.14 13.03 27.13
CA ALA A 2 -4.23 12.67 26.07
C ALA A 2 -3.63 11.29 26.31
N PHE A 3 -3.29 10.64 25.23
CA PHE A 3 -2.69 9.30 25.27
C PHE A 3 -1.39 9.37 24.49
N PRO A 4 -0.31 9.69 25.18
CA PRO A 4 0.95 9.95 24.48
C PRO A 4 1.50 8.77 23.70
N THR A 5 1.04 7.57 23.98
CA THR A 5 1.48 6.39 23.24
C THR A 5 0.70 6.17 21.96
N GLU A 6 -0.37 6.93 21.74
CA GLU A 6 -1.16 6.77 20.54
C GLU A 6 -0.64 7.64 19.42
N PRO A 7 -0.71 7.15 18.16
CA PRO A 7 -0.40 8.00 17.02
C PRO A 7 -1.35 9.19 16.98
N THR A 8 -0.90 10.28 16.40
CA THR A 8 -1.77 11.44 16.22
C THR A 8 -2.88 11.09 15.23
N SER A 9 -3.91 11.92 15.18
CA SER A 9 -4.98 11.74 14.21
C SER A 9 -4.46 11.68 12.78
N TYR A 10 -3.47 12.50 12.47
CA TYR A 10 -2.88 12.52 11.13
C TYR A 10 -2.24 11.17 10.80
N ALA A 11 -1.44 10.64 11.72
CA ALA A 11 -0.76 9.36 11.49
C ALA A 11 -1.76 8.21 11.38
N LYS A 12 -2.80 8.21 12.21
CA LYS A 12 -3.85 7.19 12.13
C LYS A 12 -4.59 7.25 10.81
N THR A 13 -4.90 8.46 10.36
CA THR A 13 -5.58 8.65 9.08
C THR A 13 -4.73 8.17 7.93
N ALA A 14 -3.43 8.50 7.95
CA ALA A 14 -2.52 8.08 6.89
C ALA A 14 -2.42 6.56 6.82
N LEU A 15 -2.33 5.88 7.97
CA LEU A 15 -2.29 4.41 8.00
C LEU A 15 -3.59 3.80 7.50
N SER A 16 -4.71 4.38 7.90
CA SER A 16 -6.02 3.91 7.48
C SER A 16 -6.20 4.05 5.97
N ASP A 17 -5.76 5.18 5.42
CA ASP A 17 -5.80 5.41 3.98
C ASP A 17 -4.91 4.43 3.24
N LEU A 18 -3.75 4.13 3.80
CA LEU A 18 -2.83 3.16 3.21
C LEU A 18 -3.45 1.77 3.16
N GLN A 19 -4.08 1.34 4.25
CA GLN A 19 -4.77 0.05 4.28
C GLN A 19 -5.87 0.01 3.24
N GLY A 20 -6.67 1.06 3.17
CA GLY A 20 -7.77 1.15 2.19
C GLY A 20 -7.26 1.11 0.77
N ALA A 21 -6.13 1.77 0.51
CA ALA A 21 -5.55 1.79 -0.82
C ALA A 21 -5.07 0.40 -1.24
N TRP A 22 -4.42 -0.35 -0.34
CA TRP A 22 -4.00 -1.71 -0.63
C TRP A 22 -5.19 -2.62 -0.89
N ILE A 23 -6.26 -2.48 -0.09
CA ILE A 23 -7.48 -3.27 -0.27
C ILE A 23 -8.10 -2.99 -1.64
N SER A 24 -8.16 -1.72 -2.02
CA SER A 24 -8.71 -1.33 -3.33
C SER A 24 -7.87 -1.90 -4.47
N LEU A 25 -6.56 -1.87 -4.34
CA LEU A 25 -5.68 -2.43 -5.36
C LEU A 25 -5.89 -3.94 -5.48
N ARG A 26 -5.99 -4.62 -4.34
CA ARG A 26 -6.25 -6.06 -4.34
C ARG A 26 -7.56 -6.38 -5.02
N GLU A 27 -8.61 -5.63 -4.72
CA GLU A 27 -9.92 -5.83 -5.32
C GLU A 27 -9.88 -5.61 -6.82
N ALA A 28 -9.15 -4.60 -7.28
CA ALA A 28 -9.03 -4.34 -8.70
C ALA A 28 -8.33 -5.50 -9.42
N VAL A 29 -7.29 -6.06 -8.81
CA VAL A 29 -6.58 -7.22 -9.38
C VAL A 29 -7.49 -8.44 -9.42
N VAL A 30 -8.26 -8.68 -8.36
CA VAL A 30 -9.17 -9.83 -8.28
C VAL A 30 -10.28 -9.68 -9.32
N ASP A 31 -10.86 -8.50 -9.45
CA ASP A 31 -11.95 -8.25 -10.40
C ASP A 31 -11.51 -8.44 -11.84
N GLU A 32 -10.27 -8.11 -12.14
CA GLU A 32 -9.73 -8.20 -13.50
C GLU A 32 -8.80 -9.41 -13.66
N PHE A 33 -8.87 -10.36 -12.74
CA PHE A 33 -7.92 -11.48 -12.68
C PHE A 33 -7.90 -12.24 -14.01
N GLY A 34 -6.69 -12.63 -14.42
CA GLY A 34 -6.50 -13.30 -15.69
C GLY A 34 -5.64 -12.51 -16.66
N PHE A 35 -5.35 -11.24 -16.35
CA PHE A 35 -4.40 -10.48 -17.18
C PHE A 35 -2.97 -10.96 -16.86
N PRO A 36 -2.00 -10.66 -17.73
CA PRO A 36 -0.63 -11.15 -17.52
C PRO A 36 -0.08 -10.76 -16.15
N ASP A 37 0.50 -11.71 -15.45
CA ASP A 37 1.12 -11.55 -14.13
C ASP A 37 0.15 -11.20 -12.99
N SER A 38 -1.16 -11.37 -13.21
CA SER A 38 -2.14 -11.07 -12.17
C SER A 38 -1.91 -11.90 -10.91
N ASP A 39 -1.50 -13.15 -11.04
CA ASP A 39 -1.22 -14.02 -9.91
C ASP A 39 -0.01 -13.54 -9.11
N LYS A 40 1.03 -13.08 -9.80
CA LYS A 40 2.21 -12.51 -9.15
C LYS A 40 1.88 -11.23 -8.41
N LEU A 41 1.06 -10.38 -9.04
CA LEU A 41 0.62 -9.15 -8.40
C LEU A 41 -0.14 -9.43 -7.13
N LEU A 42 -1.08 -10.37 -7.18
CA LEU A 42 -1.88 -10.70 -6.02
C LEU A 42 -1.00 -11.22 -4.88
N PHE A 43 -0.03 -12.06 -5.20
CA PHE A 43 0.89 -12.59 -4.20
C PHE A 43 1.66 -11.46 -3.50
N HIS A 44 2.20 -10.53 -4.27
CA HIS A 44 2.98 -9.43 -3.68
C HIS A 44 2.11 -8.42 -2.95
N ILE A 45 0.88 -8.21 -3.42
CA ILE A 45 -0.06 -7.34 -2.71
C ILE A 45 -0.38 -7.93 -1.33
N ASP A 46 -0.65 -9.22 -1.27
CA ASP A 46 -0.91 -9.89 0.00
C ASP A 46 0.31 -9.83 0.92
N GLU A 47 1.50 -9.97 0.35
CA GLU A 47 2.75 -9.83 1.08
C GLU A 47 2.88 -8.43 1.68
N ALA A 48 2.59 -7.40 0.87
CA ALA A 48 2.67 -6.02 1.34
C ALA A 48 1.69 -5.74 2.48
N MET A 49 0.48 -6.28 2.37
CA MET A 49 -0.52 -6.11 3.42
C MET A 49 -0.08 -6.81 4.71
N SER A 50 0.63 -7.89 4.58
CA SER A 50 1.20 -8.61 5.72
C SER A 50 2.25 -7.74 6.45
N TRP A 51 3.09 -7.03 5.69
CA TRP A 51 4.07 -6.12 6.28
C TRP A 51 3.41 -4.97 7.03
N GLU A 52 2.27 -4.49 6.52
CA GLU A 52 1.54 -3.43 7.20
C GLU A 52 1.07 -3.89 8.58
N SER A 53 0.59 -5.11 8.71
CA SER A 53 0.07 -5.60 9.97
C SER A 53 1.16 -5.72 11.05
N VAL A 54 2.43 -5.86 10.67
CA VAL A 54 3.55 -5.87 11.62
C VAL A 54 4.32 -4.55 11.63
N ARG A 55 3.79 -3.54 10.95
CA ARG A 55 4.36 -2.19 10.89
C ARG A 55 5.76 -2.14 10.29
N ASP A 56 6.06 -3.04 9.38
CA ASP A 56 7.34 -3.04 8.67
C ASP A 56 7.17 -2.28 7.35
N LEU A 57 7.14 -0.97 7.46
CA LEU A 57 6.87 -0.09 6.31
C LEU A 57 7.99 -0.09 5.30
N GLU A 58 9.23 -0.33 5.74
CA GLU A 58 10.36 -0.39 4.81
C GLU A 58 10.23 -1.60 3.88
N ARG A 59 9.85 -2.74 4.43
CA ARG A 59 9.63 -3.93 3.61
C ARG A 59 8.41 -3.78 2.72
N MET A 60 7.37 -3.13 3.22
CA MET A 60 6.21 -2.80 2.41
C MET A 60 6.61 -1.95 1.22
N LYS A 61 7.47 -0.95 1.44
CA LYS A 61 7.95 -0.09 0.36
C LYS A 61 8.71 -0.91 -0.69
N SER A 62 9.56 -1.82 -0.25
CA SER A 62 10.30 -2.70 -1.17
C SER A 62 9.33 -3.55 -1.99
N THR A 63 8.30 -4.09 -1.35
CA THR A 63 7.29 -4.89 -2.03
C THR A 63 6.51 -4.03 -3.03
N LEU A 64 6.20 -2.80 -2.66
CA LEU A 64 5.54 -1.87 -3.57
C LEU A 64 6.37 -1.64 -4.84
N LEU A 65 7.68 -1.52 -4.70
CA LEU A 65 8.56 -1.36 -5.86
C LEU A 65 8.49 -2.57 -6.79
N LEU A 66 8.39 -3.77 -6.21
CA LEU A 66 8.21 -4.98 -7.01
C LEU A 66 6.88 -4.95 -7.77
N VAL A 67 5.82 -4.54 -7.08
CA VAL A 67 4.50 -4.43 -7.70
C VAL A 67 4.53 -3.40 -8.83
N GLN A 68 5.16 -2.25 -8.60
CA GLN A 68 5.29 -1.23 -9.63
C GLN A 68 6.04 -1.74 -10.84
N ASN A 69 7.11 -2.50 -10.60
CA ASN A 69 7.91 -3.04 -11.68
C ASN A 69 7.11 -4.03 -12.54
N ILE A 70 6.35 -4.91 -11.89
CA ILE A 70 5.51 -5.86 -12.60
C ILE A 70 4.48 -5.12 -13.45
N ILE A 71 3.82 -4.13 -12.87
CA ILE A 71 2.79 -3.35 -13.57
C ILE A 71 3.36 -2.61 -14.76
N SER A 72 4.58 -2.09 -14.63
CA SER A 72 5.20 -1.34 -15.72
C SER A 72 5.63 -2.23 -16.89
N GLN A 73 5.82 -3.52 -16.63
CA GLN A 73 6.28 -4.46 -17.65
C GLN A 73 5.17 -5.33 -18.22
N SER A 74 3.97 -5.25 -17.66
CA SER A 74 2.84 -6.09 -18.05
C SER A 74 1.72 -5.24 -18.58
N ASP A 75 0.86 -5.86 -19.38
CA ASP A 75 -0.33 -5.19 -19.88
C ASP A 75 -1.44 -5.33 -18.85
N VAL A 76 -1.50 -4.38 -17.92
CA VAL A 76 -2.48 -4.44 -16.83
C VAL A 76 -3.61 -3.44 -17.06
N PRO A 77 -4.81 -3.74 -16.52
CA PRO A 77 -5.94 -2.83 -16.65
C PRO A 77 -5.66 -1.46 -16.03
N GLU A 78 -6.26 -0.43 -16.57
CA GLU A 78 -6.06 0.94 -16.12
C GLU A 78 -6.48 1.12 -14.66
N GLU A 79 -7.54 0.45 -14.24
CA GLU A 79 -8.00 0.54 -12.87
C GLU A 79 -6.94 0.07 -11.88
N VAL A 80 -6.18 -0.97 -12.24
CA VAL A 80 -5.09 -1.46 -11.40
C VAL A 80 -4.01 -0.41 -11.28
N LYS A 81 -3.69 0.27 -12.38
CA LYS A 81 -2.68 1.33 -12.37
C LYS A 81 -3.10 2.50 -11.50
N GLU A 82 -4.38 2.87 -11.55
CA GLU A 82 -4.91 3.96 -10.75
C GLU A 82 -4.87 3.63 -9.27
N CYS A 83 -5.24 2.41 -8.91
CA CYS A 83 -5.18 1.98 -7.52
C CYS A 83 -3.74 1.92 -7.01
N LEU A 84 -2.81 1.54 -7.87
CA LEU A 84 -1.39 1.55 -7.51
C LEU A 84 -0.91 2.96 -7.17
N ALA A 85 -1.34 3.94 -7.95
CA ALA A 85 -0.97 5.33 -7.70
C ALA A 85 -1.47 5.78 -6.32
N ASP A 86 -2.67 5.36 -5.94
CA ASP A 86 -3.22 5.68 -4.62
C ASP A 86 -2.40 5.04 -3.50
N VAL A 87 -1.98 3.80 -3.68
CA VAL A 87 -1.13 3.12 -2.69
C VAL A 87 0.18 3.86 -2.52
N ARG A 88 0.82 4.23 -3.61
CA ARG A 88 2.10 4.94 -3.56
C ARG A 88 1.96 6.27 -2.82
N GLU A 89 0.92 7.01 -3.15
CA GLU A 89 0.66 8.31 -2.54
C GLU A 89 0.40 8.16 -1.04
N SER A 90 -0.42 7.18 -0.67
CA SER A 90 -0.72 6.94 0.74
C SER A 90 0.51 6.51 1.53
N LEU A 91 1.38 5.70 0.93
CA LEU A 91 2.60 5.28 1.60
C LEU A 91 3.54 6.47 1.80
N GLU A 92 3.63 7.36 0.81
CA GLU A 92 4.42 8.58 0.95
C GLU A 92 3.91 9.46 2.08
N GLU A 93 2.60 9.54 2.25
CA GLU A 93 2.03 10.29 3.36
C GLU A 93 2.39 9.70 4.71
N VAL A 94 2.40 8.38 4.83
CA VAL A 94 2.80 7.74 6.07
C VAL A 94 4.26 8.05 6.39
N PHE A 95 5.15 7.95 5.41
CA PHE A 95 6.56 8.27 5.63
C PHE A 95 6.74 9.76 5.97
N SER A 96 5.94 10.61 5.39
CA SER A 96 5.97 12.04 5.69
C SER A 96 5.57 12.28 7.14
N ALA A 97 4.55 11.60 7.62
CA ALA A 97 4.12 11.72 9.01
C ALA A 97 5.22 11.27 9.97
N ILE A 98 5.92 10.19 9.63
CA ILE A 98 7.02 9.71 10.45
C ILE A 98 8.15 10.74 10.49
N LYS A 99 8.47 11.33 9.34
CA LYS A 99 9.50 12.37 9.25
C LYS A 99 9.18 13.58 10.11
N GLU A 100 7.90 13.89 10.27
CA GLU A 100 7.47 15.04 11.05
C GLU A 100 7.40 14.74 12.54
N GLY A 101 7.91 13.58 12.97
CA GLY A 101 7.99 13.25 14.37
C GLY A 101 6.86 12.37 14.88
N GLU A 102 6.00 11.90 14.00
CA GLU A 102 4.94 10.98 14.40
C GLU A 102 5.50 9.62 14.75
N ARG A 103 4.81 8.92 15.65
CA ARG A 103 5.20 7.57 16.07
C ARG A 103 4.05 6.60 15.89
N PHE A 104 4.38 5.39 15.57
CA PHE A 104 3.40 4.32 15.44
C PHE A 104 3.68 3.21 16.43
#